data_835f890293f6fe2c4902a83c730bd525
#
_entry.id   835f890293f6fe2c4902a83c730bd525
#
_cell.length_a   1.000
_cell.length_b   1.000
_cell.length_c   1.000
_cell.angle_alpha   90.00
_cell.angle_beta   90.00
_cell.angle_gamma   90.00
#
_symmetry.space_group_name_H-M   'P 1'
#
loop_
_entity.id
_entity.type
_entity.pdbx_description
1 polymer ?
#
loop_
_entity_poly.entity_id
_entity_poly.type
_entity_poly.pdbx_seq_one_letter_code
_entity_poly.pdbx_strand_id
1 'polypeptide(L)'
;MISETGSEMKSEIEKISVEQLIKDSPLWLSNFVVIYQKLSTDNLDLLATIYHEQVTFIDPIHKVEGFKDLYQYFASLYQNLSSCDFVIDDVIWQDSQASTFWTMTYQHPKLNKGKNVTVLGTSNIKGQDDKVIYHRDYLDLGAMLYEQLPVLGKLTKWIKNNAAKSSAAKTSLLKTNVPKTNIPTISATQ
;
A
#
# COMPACT_ATOMS: atom_id res chain seq x y z
N MET A 1 -7.04 -18.65 -38.81
CA MET A 1 -6.43 -17.32 -38.77
C MET A 1 -7.30 -16.40 -37.92
N ILE A 2 -7.41 -16.64 -36.62
CA ILE A 2 -8.02 -15.74 -35.61
C ILE A 2 -7.41 -16.18 -34.26
N SER A 3 -6.27 -15.62 -33.81
CA SER A 3 -5.80 -15.77 -32.43
C SER A 3 -4.59 -14.90 -32.08
N GLU A 4 -4.58 -13.62 -32.43
CA GLU A 4 -3.49 -12.72 -32.02
C GLU A 4 -3.95 -11.41 -31.36
N THR A 5 -5.24 -11.17 -31.19
CA THR A 5 -5.76 -9.89 -30.66
C THR A 5 -5.98 -9.88 -29.14
N GLY A 6 -5.77 -10.99 -28.44
CA GLY A 6 -6.02 -11.08 -27.00
C GLY A 6 -4.82 -10.79 -26.08
N SER A 7 -3.61 -10.77 -26.61
CA SER A 7 -2.37 -10.60 -25.83
C SER A 7 -1.91 -9.13 -25.75
N GLU A 8 -2.24 -8.32 -26.76
CA GLU A 8 -1.81 -6.92 -26.82
C GLU A 8 -2.65 -5.97 -25.98
N MET A 9 -3.90 -6.31 -25.68
CA MET A 9 -4.79 -5.48 -24.83
C MET A 9 -4.49 -5.51 -23.33
N LYS A 10 -3.51 -6.29 -22.85
CA LYS A 10 -3.14 -6.40 -21.42
C LYS A 10 -1.93 -5.58 -21.01
N SER A 11 -1.26 -4.86 -21.90
CA SER A 11 -0.01 -4.14 -21.58
C SER A 11 -0.12 -2.62 -21.53
N GLU A 12 -1.27 -2.03 -21.84
CA GLU A 12 -1.54 -0.59 -21.74
C GLU A 12 -2.47 -0.25 -20.56
N ILE A 13 -2.12 -0.68 -19.36
CA ILE A 13 -2.46 0.16 -18.20
C ILE A 13 -1.39 1.26 -18.26
N GLU A 14 -1.73 2.36 -18.91
CA GLU A 14 -0.92 3.57 -18.98
C GLU A 14 -0.56 3.94 -17.53
N LYS A 15 0.72 3.86 -17.19
CA LYS A 15 1.20 4.24 -15.86
C LYS A 15 0.96 5.74 -15.73
N ILE A 16 -0.08 6.11 -14.99
CA ILE A 16 -0.44 7.52 -14.75
C ILE A 16 0.82 8.26 -14.28
N SER A 17 1.17 9.37 -14.92
CA SER A 17 2.34 10.13 -14.49
C SER A 17 2.08 10.81 -13.14
N VAL A 18 3.15 11.10 -12.40
CA VAL A 18 3.04 11.80 -11.10
C VAL A 18 2.34 13.14 -11.28
N GLU A 19 2.64 13.85 -12.38
CA GLU A 19 2.02 15.12 -12.72
C GLU A 19 0.50 15.00 -12.92
N GLN A 20 0.03 13.85 -13.44
CA GLN A 20 -1.41 13.58 -13.56
C GLN A 20 -2.06 13.28 -12.22
N LEU A 21 -1.38 12.53 -11.33
CA LEU A 21 -1.89 12.21 -9.99
C LEU A 21 -2.09 13.45 -9.12
N ILE A 22 -1.22 14.44 -9.26
CA ILE A 22 -1.24 15.67 -8.44
C ILE A 22 -1.80 16.88 -9.16
N LYS A 23 -2.33 16.68 -10.37
CA LYS A 23 -2.95 17.76 -11.14
C LYS A 23 -4.09 18.40 -10.32
N ASP A 24 -4.05 19.72 -10.23
CA ASP A 24 -5.03 20.52 -9.49
C ASP A 24 -5.10 20.21 -7.96
N SER A 25 -4.15 19.44 -7.42
CA SER A 25 -4.09 19.14 -6.00
C SER A 25 -3.52 20.33 -5.18
N PRO A 26 -3.86 20.43 -3.88
CA PRO A 26 -3.26 21.44 -3.01
C PRO A 26 -1.73 21.31 -2.93
N LEU A 27 -1.03 22.44 -2.72
CA LEU A 27 0.43 22.50 -2.70
C LEU A 27 1.08 21.52 -1.71
N TRP A 28 0.49 21.39 -0.50
CA TRP A 28 0.99 20.45 0.50
C TRP A 28 0.98 18.99 -0.01
N LEU A 29 -0.03 18.62 -0.80
CA LEU A 29 -0.18 17.25 -1.32
C LEU A 29 0.78 16.99 -2.48
N SER A 30 0.88 17.94 -3.44
CA SER A 30 1.84 17.82 -4.53
C SER A 30 3.27 17.74 -4.01
N ASN A 31 3.64 18.58 -3.04
CA ASN A 31 4.95 18.51 -2.39
C ASN A 31 5.19 17.15 -1.71
N PHE A 32 4.20 16.65 -0.97
CA PHE A 32 4.28 15.34 -0.32
C PHE A 32 4.56 14.23 -1.34
N VAL A 33 3.76 14.14 -2.39
CA VAL A 33 3.89 13.09 -3.42
C VAL A 33 5.26 13.15 -4.11
N VAL A 34 5.69 14.34 -4.51
CA VAL A 34 7.00 14.53 -5.18
C VAL A 34 8.17 14.15 -4.28
N ILE A 35 8.13 14.56 -3.01
CA ILE A 35 9.22 14.28 -2.07
C ILE A 35 9.24 12.80 -1.67
N TYR A 36 8.10 12.18 -1.39
CA TYR A 36 8.06 10.77 -1.01
C TYR A 36 8.66 9.84 -2.08
N GLN A 37 8.45 10.14 -3.35
CA GLN A 37 9.07 9.37 -4.44
C GLN A 37 10.58 9.60 -4.61
N LYS A 38 11.11 10.66 -4.01
CA LYS A 38 12.55 10.96 -4.01
C LYS A 38 13.23 10.51 -2.71
N LEU A 39 12.43 10.16 -1.68
CA LEU A 39 12.96 9.81 -0.37
C LEU A 39 13.83 8.55 -0.45
N SER A 40 15.00 8.63 0.15
CA SER A 40 16.00 7.56 0.20
C SER A 40 16.75 7.59 1.53
N THR A 41 17.68 6.67 1.71
CA THR A 41 18.55 6.62 2.90
C THR A 41 19.41 7.88 3.10
N ASP A 42 19.63 8.65 2.04
CA ASP A 42 20.64 9.72 2.03
C ASP A 42 20.04 11.14 2.04
N ASN A 43 18.70 11.26 2.05
CA ASN A 43 18.04 12.57 1.89
C ASN A 43 16.84 12.79 2.81
N LEU A 44 16.87 12.23 4.02
CA LEU A 44 15.79 12.36 5.02
C LEU A 44 15.53 13.82 5.45
N ASP A 45 16.47 14.72 5.24
CA ASP A 45 16.32 16.16 5.45
C ASP A 45 15.17 16.77 4.62
N LEU A 46 14.83 16.16 3.48
CA LEU A 46 13.66 16.55 2.68
C LEU A 46 12.35 16.46 3.44
N LEU A 47 12.24 15.62 4.48
CA LEU A 47 11.05 15.52 5.33
C LEU A 47 10.66 16.85 5.97
N ALA A 48 11.65 17.72 6.29
CA ALA A 48 11.41 19.05 6.86
C ALA A 48 10.65 19.99 5.90
N THR A 49 10.69 19.71 4.61
CA THR A 49 10.00 20.51 3.60
C THR A 49 8.52 20.19 3.50
N ILE A 50 8.10 19.01 3.90
CA ILE A 50 6.74 18.50 3.70
C ILE A 50 5.95 18.30 5.01
N TYR A 51 6.61 18.14 6.15
CA TYR A 51 5.92 17.94 7.42
C TYR A 51 5.85 19.22 8.26
N HIS A 52 4.70 19.41 8.89
CA HIS A 52 4.48 20.48 9.85
C HIS A 52 5.22 20.17 11.18
N GLU A 53 5.63 21.20 11.93
CA GLU A 53 6.32 21.02 13.22
C GLU A 53 5.51 20.22 14.25
N GLN A 54 4.19 20.37 14.23
CA GLN A 54 3.25 19.67 15.12
C GLN A 54 2.64 18.42 14.49
N VAL A 55 3.31 17.80 13.53
CA VAL A 55 2.78 16.62 12.85
C VAL A 55 2.50 15.46 13.80
N THR A 56 1.40 14.76 13.56
CA THR A 56 1.12 13.45 14.15
C THR A 56 1.31 12.39 13.06
N PHE A 57 2.24 11.47 13.29
CA PHE A 57 2.49 10.31 12.42
C PHE A 57 2.11 9.03 13.14
N ILE A 58 1.45 8.12 12.44
CA ILE A 58 1.03 6.82 12.97
C ILE A 58 1.29 5.76 11.91
N ASP A 59 1.98 4.70 12.28
CA ASP A 59 2.07 3.48 11.49
C ASP A 59 1.60 2.25 12.32
N PRO A 60 1.63 1.01 11.80
CA PRO A 60 1.23 -0.17 12.57
C PRO A 60 2.08 -0.45 13.82
N ILE A 61 3.24 0.19 13.97
CA ILE A 61 4.21 -0.09 15.03
C ILE A 61 4.19 1.03 16.09
N HIS A 62 4.12 2.30 15.66
CA HIS A 62 4.32 3.48 16.52
C HIS A 62 3.33 4.60 16.25
N LYS A 63 3.18 5.46 17.24
CA LYS A 63 2.63 6.80 17.12
C LYS A 63 3.71 7.80 17.53
N VAL A 64 3.95 8.82 16.70
CA VAL A 64 4.96 9.84 16.92
C VAL A 64 4.32 11.23 16.80
N GLU A 65 4.69 12.16 17.67
CA GLU A 65 4.16 13.52 17.69
C GLU A 65 5.29 14.55 17.58
N GLY A 66 5.14 15.48 16.67
CA GLY A 66 6.11 16.52 16.37
C GLY A 66 7.19 16.09 15.37
N PHE A 67 7.65 17.05 14.55
CA PHE A 67 8.59 16.80 13.46
C PHE A 67 9.94 16.26 13.96
N LYS A 68 10.44 16.75 15.10
CA LYS A 68 11.73 16.28 15.65
C LYS A 68 11.73 14.79 15.91
N ASP A 69 10.67 14.29 16.58
CA ASP A 69 10.56 12.88 16.92
C ASP A 69 10.25 12.03 15.68
N LEU A 70 9.47 12.57 14.73
CA LEU A 70 9.25 11.95 13.43
C LEU A 70 10.56 11.76 12.65
N TYR A 71 11.40 12.78 12.58
CA TYR A 71 12.69 12.70 11.92
C TYR A 71 13.59 11.63 12.56
N GLN A 72 13.66 11.58 13.90
CA GLN A 72 14.43 10.56 14.61
C GLN A 72 13.89 9.15 14.35
N TYR A 73 12.56 9.00 14.29
CA TYR A 73 11.91 7.74 13.96
C TYR A 73 12.31 7.26 12.55
N PHE A 74 12.19 8.11 11.54
CA PHE A 74 12.62 7.78 10.17
C PHE A 74 14.12 7.48 10.10
N ALA A 75 14.96 8.29 10.72
CA ALA A 75 16.41 8.05 10.76
C ALA A 75 16.73 6.66 11.35
N SER A 76 16.04 6.27 12.42
CA SER A 76 16.18 4.94 13.03
C SER A 76 15.73 3.80 12.10
N LEU A 77 14.60 3.97 11.38
CA LEU A 77 14.12 2.98 10.42
C LEU A 77 15.10 2.82 9.25
N TYR A 78 15.57 3.93 8.70
CA TYR A 78 16.42 3.94 7.51
C TYR A 78 17.88 3.54 7.79
N GLN A 79 18.36 3.69 9.04
CA GLN A 79 19.74 3.42 9.43
C GLN A 79 20.24 2.02 9.02
N ASN A 80 19.35 1.03 8.98
CA ASN A 80 19.72 -0.35 8.68
C ASN A 80 19.28 -0.80 7.27
N LEU A 81 18.72 0.09 6.48
CA LEU A 81 18.33 -0.21 5.11
C LEU A 81 19.49 -0.01 4.15
N SER A 82 19.63 -0.91 3.18
CA SER A 82 20.54 -0.74 2.04
C SER A 82 19.92 0.12 0.94
N SER A 83 18.59 0.08 0.82
CA SER A 83 17.78 0.95 -0.06
C SER A 83 16.34 0.98 0.42
N CYS A 84 15.63 2.06 0.08
CA CYS A 84 14.19 2.20 0.27
C CYS A 84 13.64 3.15 -0.78
N ASP A 85 12.74 2.66 -1.60
CA ASP A 85 12.13 3.39 -2.71
C ASP A 85 10.61 3.35 -2.58
N PHE A 86 9.95 4.49 -2.80
CA PHE A 86 8.51 4.62 -2.84
C PHE A 86 8.03 4.96 -4.25
N VAL A 87 6.97 4.29 -4.68
CA VAL A 87 6.16 4.67 -5.84
C VAL A 87 4.77 5.02 -5.32
N ILE A 88 4.29 6.22 -5.61
CA ILE A 88 2.89 6.58 -5.36
C ILE A 88 2.09 6.12 -6.57
N ASP A 89 1.20 5.17 -6.36
CA ASP A 89 0.44 4.49 -7.41
C ASP A 89 -0.85 5.24 -7.74
N ASP A 90 -1.50 5.84 -6.71
CA ASP A 90 -2.74 6.59 -6.86
C ASP A 90 -2.92 7.59 -5.70
N VAL A 91 -3.72 8.64 -5.94
CA VAL A 91 -4.04 9.69 -4.96
C VAL A 91 -5.51 10.07 -5.07
N ILE A 92 -6.22 10.00 -3.96
CA ILE A 92 -7.60 10.51 -3.83
C ILE A 92 -7.60 11.61 -2.78
N TRP A 93 -8.11 12.78 -3.11
CA TRP A 93 -8.10 13.92 -2.21
C TRP A 93 -9.39 14.74 -2.24
N GLN A 94 -9.67 15.37 -1.11
CA GLN A 94 -10.76 16.33 -0.95
C GLN A 94 -10.37 17.34 0.12
N ASP A 95 -10.48 18.63 -0.19
CA ASP A 95 -10.13 19.73 0.69
C ASP A 95 -8.71 19.59 1.29
N SER A 96 -8.61 19.46 2.61
CA SER A 96 -7.35 19.32 3.35
C SER A 96 -6.98 17.85 3.66
N GLN A 97 -7.64 16.87 3.05
CA GLN A 97 -7.39 15.45 3.31
C GLN A 97 -7.09 14.70 2.03
N ALA A 98 -6.23 13.68 2.12
CA ALA A 98 -5.97 12.77 1.01
C ALA A 98 -5.73 11.35 1.50
N SER A 99 -5.96 10.39 0.59
CA SER A 99 -5.46 9.03 0.69
C SER A 99 -4.51 8.80 -0.45
N THR A 100 -3.30 8.34 -0.15
CA THR A 100 -2.30 7.93 -1.15
C THR A 100 -2.17 6.43 -1.11
N PHE A 101 -2.09 5.80 -2.28
CA PHE A 101 -1.78 4.38 -2.43
C PHE A 101 -0.35 4.26 -2.94
N TRP A 102 0.43 3.38 -2.35
CA TRP A 102 1.84 3.32 -2.63
C TRP A 102 2.41 1.91 -2.58
N THR A 103 3.47 1.74 -3.33
CA THR A 103 4.34 0.56 -3.30
C THR A 103 5.70 0.97 -2.75
N MET A 104 6.11 0.37 -1.63
CA MET A 104 7.44 0.53 -1.06
C MET A 104 8.28 -0.69 -1.37
N THR A 105 9.49 -0.49 -1.87
CA THR A 105 10.49 -1.55 -2.06
C THR A 105 11.73 -1.22 -1.27
N TYR A 106 12.11 -2.09 -0.33
CA TYR A 106 13.29 -1.87 0.50
C TYR A 106 14.21 -3.10 0.56
N GLN A 107 15.47 -2.87 0.92
CA GLN A 107 16.44 -3.92 1.24
C GLN A 107 16.98 -3.73 2.66
N HIS A 108 17.06 -4.84 3.40
CA HIS A 108 17.65 -4.87 4.73
C HIS A 108 18.55 -6.12 4.85
N PRO A 109 19.83 -6.01 5.28
CA PRO A 109 20.79 -7.12 5.29
C PRO A 109 20.32 -8.37 6.02
N LYS A 110 19.55 -8.21 7.08
CA LYS A 110 19.07 -9.32 7.95
C LYS A 110 17.67 -9.84 7.57
N LEU A 111 16.94 -9.19 6.65
CA LEU A 111 15.61 -9.59 6.22
C LEU A 111 15.66 -10.14 4.81
N ASN A 112 14.80 -11.12 4.50
CA ASN A 112 14.71 -11.75 3.18
C ASN A 112 16.08 -12.12 2.55
N LYS A 113 17.07 -12.46 3.37
CA LYS A 113 18.45 -12.74 2.91
C LYS A 113 19.10 -11.57 2.14
N GLY A 114 18.78 -10.33 2.49
CA GLY A 114 19.27 -9.13 1.83
C GLY A 114 18.64 -8.84 0.45
N LYS A 115 17.57 -9.54 0.08
CA LYS A 115 16.83 -9.30 -1.18
C LYS A 115 15.72 -8.26 -0.97
N ASN A 116 15.24 -7.70 -2.07
CA ASN A 116 14.11 -6.79 -2.05
C ASN A 116 12.89 -7.37 -1.34
N VAL A 117 12.25 -6.54 -0.53
CA VAL A 117 10.93 -6.75 0.06
C VAL A 117 10.02 -5.66 -0.49
N THR A 118 8.91 -6.06 -1.11
CA THR A 118 7.92 -5.14 -1.65
C THR A 118 6.68 -5.18 -0.77
N VAL A 119 6.17 -4.00 -0.41
CA VAL A 119 5.02 -3.79 0.47
C VAL A 119 4.07 -2.81 -0.19
N LEU A 120 2.80 -3.16 -0.22
CA LEU A 120 1.72 -2.27 -0.63
C LEU A 120 1.12 -1.61 0.61
N GLY A 121 0.80 -0.34 0.49
CA GLY A 121 0.17 0.39 1.58
C GLY A 121 -0.68 1.56 1.11
N THR A 122 -1.35 2.16 2.05
CA THR A 122 -2.10 3.39 1.86
C THR A 122 -1.88 4.30 3.06
N SER A 123 -1.83 5.60 2.81
CA SER A 123 -1.74 6.60 3.87
C SER A 123 -2.96 7.50 3.85
N ASN A 124 -3.52 7.77 5.04
CA ASN A 124 -4.44 8.88 5.25
C ASN A 124 -3.64 10.08 5.73
N ILE A 125 -3.67 11.17 4.98
CA ILE A 125 -2.90 12.37 5.27
C ILE A 125 -3.79 13.61 5.32
N LYS A 126 -3.38 14.61 6.13
CA LYS A 126 -4.07 15.90 6.22
C LYS A 126 -3.05 17.03 6.11
N GLY A 127 -3.41 18.04 5.33
CA GLY A 127 -2.61 19.25 5.14
C GLY A 127 -3.06 20.39 6.01
N GLN A 128 -2.11 21.19 6.47
CA GLN A 128 -2.29 22.48 7.12
C GLN A 128 -1.07 23.36 6.83
N ASP A 129 -1.28 24.64 6.50
CA ASP A 129 -0.20 25.61 6.27
C ASP A 129 0.85 25.10 5.26
N ASP A 130 0.36 24.57 4.12
CA ASP A 130 1.15 23.97 3.03
C ASP A 130 2.05 22.80 3.43
N LYS A 131 1.78 22.17 4.58
CA LYS A 131 2.51 21.00 5.09
C LYS A 131 1.57 19.92 5.61
N VAL A 132 2.07 18.69 5.71
CA VAL A 132 1.35 17.55 6.31
C VAL A 132 1.37 17.67 7.83
N ILE A 133 0.19 17.81 8.45
CA ILE A 133 0.00 17.87 9.91
C ILE A 133 -0.40 16.52 10.50
N TYR A 134 -0.99 15.65 9.70
CA TYR A 134 -1.38 14.30 10.11
C TYR A 134 -1.04 13.30 9.01
N HIS A 135 -0.44 12.17 9.40
CA HIS A 135 -0.10 11.07 8.50
C HIS A 135 -0.34 9.74 9.21
N ARG A 136 -1.15 8.89 8.62
CA ARG A 136 -1.37 7.52 9.12
C ARG A 136 -1.22 6.49 8.02
N ASP A 137 -0.26 5.59 8.22
CA ASP A 137 -0.01 4.47 7.33
C ASP A 137 -0.82 3.23 7.69
N TYR A 138 -1.31 2.55 6.67
CA TYR A 138 -1.94 1.25 6.74
C TYR A 138 -1.22 0.31 5.77
N LEU A 139 -0.63 -0.75 6.29
CA LEU A 139 0.12 -1.73 5.50
C LEU A 139 0.06 -3.12 6.15
N ASP A 140 0.37 -4.16 5.38
CA ASP A 140 0.55 -5.51 5.93
C ASP A 140 1.92 -5.63 6.62
N LEU A 141 1.94 -5.38 7.93
CA LEU A 141 3.14 -5.53 8.75
C LEU A 141 3.67 -6.98 8.73
N GLY A 142 2.79 -7.97 8.51
CA GLY A 142 3.19 -9.36 8.36
C GLY A 142 4.07 -9.55 7.14
N ALA A 143 3.63 -9.07 5.98
CA ALA A 143 4.40 -9.10 4.73
C ALA A 143 5.67 -8.25 4.83
N MET A 144 5.58 -7.07 5.45
CA MET A 144 6.72 -6.17 5.60
C MET A 144 7.83 -6.76 6.49
N LEU A 145 7.51 -7.36 7.63
CA LEU A 145 8.50 -7.73 8.63
C LEU A 145 8.49 -9.21 8.99
N TYR A 146 7.35 -9.76 9.44
CA TYR A 146 7.33 -11.08 10.07
C TYR A 146 7.61 -12.22 9.08
N GLU A 147 7.15 -12.10 7.85
CA GLU A 147 7.40 -13.11 6.81
C GLU A 147 8.84 -13.12 6.31
N GLN A 148 9.60 -12.06 6.58
CA GLN A 148 11.01 -11.93 6.19
C GLN A 148 11.95 -12.58 7.20
N LEU A 149 11.47 -12.92 8.40
CA LEU A 149 12.23 -13.60 9.42
C LEU A 149 12.19 -15.12 9.22
N PRO A 150 13.34 -15.86 9.31
CA PRO A 150 13.42 -17.27 8.90
C PRO A 150 12.43 -18.22 9.59
N VAL A 151 12.17 -18.01 10.89
CA VAL A 151 11.27 -18.86 11.69
C VAL A 151 9.82 -18.36 11.59
N LEU A 152 9.60 -17.08 11.85
CA LEU A 152 8.27 -16.48 11.85
C LEU A 152 7.66 -16.49 10.43
N GLY A 153 8.45 -16.27 9.39
CA GLY A 153 7.99 -16.33 8.01
C GLY A 153 7.44 -17.69 7.60
N LYS A 154 8.03 -18.79 8.07
CA LYS A 154 7.48 -20.14 7.84
C LYS A 154 6.13 -20.33 8.53
N LEU A 155 6.03 -19.88 9.79
CA LEU A 155 4.80 -19.97 10.58
C LEU A 155 3.67 -19.11 9.98
N THR A 156 3.97 -17.86 9.64
CA THR A 156 2.97 -16.93 9.06
C THR A 156 2.44 -17.46 7.72
N LYS A 157 3.33 -17.93 6.85
CA LYS A 157 2.95 -18.53 5.55
C LYS A 157 2.11 -19.81 5.74
N TRP A 158 2.44 -20.64 6.71
CA TRP A 158 1.66 -21.83 7.05
C TRP A 158 0.24 -21.45 7.50
N ILE A 159 0.10 -20.45 8.40
CA ILE A 159 -1.22 -19.95 8.85
C ILE A 159 -2.03 -19.41 7.68
N LYS A 160 -1.46 -18.53 6.84
CA LYS A 160 -2.13 -17.97 5.65
C LYS A 160 -2.60 -19.07 4.70
N ASN A 161 -1.76 -20.06 4.42
CA ASN A 161 -2.10 -21.18 3.54
C ASN A 161 -3.23 -22.06 4.09
N ASN A 162 -3.26 -22.29 5.40
CA ASN A 162 -4.32 -23.09 6.03
C ASN A 162 -5.65 -22.33 6.08
N ALA A 163 -5.63 -21.04 6.34
CA ALA A 163 -6.83 -20.20 6.28
C ALA A 163 -7.46 -20.20 4.87
N ALA A 164 -6.65 -20.10 3.82
CA ALA A 164 -7.12 -20.16 2.44
C ALA A 164 -7.75 -21.51 2.08
N LYS A 165 -7.18 -22.63 2.54
CA LYS A 165 -7.70 -23.98 2.30
C LYS A 165 -9.05 -24.21 2.99
N SER A 166 -9.22 -23.76 4.23
CA SER A 166 -10.49 -23.91 4.96
C SER A 166 -11.64 -23.10 4.33
N SER A 167 -11.34 -21.96 3.74
CA SER A 167 -12.33 -21.16 3.00
C SER A 167 -12.76 -21.84 1.69
N ALA A 168 -11.83 -22.42 0.95
CA ALA A 168 -12.12 -23.16 -0.28
C ALA A 168 -12.99 -24.41 -0.02
N ALA A 169 -12.72 -25.14 1.06
CA ALA A 169 -13.51 -26.32 1.46
C ALA A 169 -14.96 -25.95 1.82
N LYS A 170 -15.19 -24.84 2.53
CA LYS A 170 -16.54 -24.35 2.84
C LYS A 170 -17.32 -23.93 1.60
N THR A 171 -16.68 -23.30 0.63
CA THR A 171 -17.31 -22.86 -0.63
C THR A 171 -17.72 -24.06 -1.50
N SER A 172 -16.97 -25.15 -1.49
CA SER A 172 -17.33 -26.37 -2.23
C SER A 172 -18.56 -27.07 -1.64
N LEU A 173 -18.69 -27.09 -0.31
CA LEU A 173 -19.84 -27.66 0.39
C LEU A 173 -21.15 -26.88 0.16
N LEU A 174 -21.05 -25.56 0.01
CA LEU A 174 -22.21 -24.71 -0.28
C LEU A 174 -22.76 -24.92 -1.72
N LYS A 175 -21.88 -25.22 -2.69
CA LYS A 175 -22.25 -25.46 -4.09
C LYS A 175 -23.01 -26.81 -4.29
N THR A 176 -22.83 -27.77 -3.40
CA THR A 176 -23.48 -29.10 -3.51
C THR A 176 -24.88 -29.13 -2.90
N ASN A 177 -25.30 -28.12 -2.16
CA ASN A 177 -26.58 -28.09 -1.44
C ASN A 177 -27.58 -27.07 -2.00
N VAL A 178 -27.48 -26.66 -3.26
CA VAL A 178 -28.54 -25.84 -3.89
C VAL A 178 -29.65 -26.79 -4.37
N PRO A 179 -30.83 -26.76 -3.77
CA PRO A 179 -31.97 -27.57 -4.29
C PRO A 179 -32.33 -27.05 -5.68
N LYS A 180 -32.49 -27.98 -6.64
CA LYS A 180 -33.06 -27.66 -7.96
C LYS A 180 -34.49 -27.23 -7.77
N THR A 181 -34.78 -25.95 -7.69
CA THR A 181 -36.13 -25.42 -7.78
C THR A 181 -36.63 -25.59 -9.22
N ASN A 182 -37.57 -26.53 -9.44
CA ASN A 182 -38.34 -26.60 -10.67
C ASN A 182 -39.20 -25.33 -10.76
N ILE A 183 -38.85 -24.42 -11.63
CA ILE A 183 -39.71 -23.29 -12.00
C ILE A 183 -40.75 -23.86 -12.98
N PRO A 184 -42.07 -23.84 -12.67
CA PRO A 184 -43.08 -24.25 -13.63
C PRO A 184 -43.15 -23.22 -14.77
N THR A 185 -43.03 -23.69 -15.99
CA THR A 185 -43.22 -22.89 -17.20
C THR A 185 -44.69 -22.47 -17.28
N ILE A 186 -44.96 -21.18 -17.12
CA ILE A 186 -46.27 -20.61 -17.38
C ILE A 186 -46.40 -20.47 -18.89
N SER A 187 -47.19 -21.36 -19.52
CA SER A 187 -47.61 -21.21 -20.91
C SER A 187 -48.61 -20.06 -21.02
N ALA A 188 -48.23 -19.02 -21.75
CA ALA A 188 -49.16 -17.97 -22.16
C ALA A 188 -50.10 -18.57 -23.24
N THR A 189 -51.38 -18.62 -22.92
CA THR A 189 -52.45 -18.92 -23.88
C THR A 189 -53.26 -17.65 -24.08
N GLN A 190 -53.24 -17.16 -25.35
CA GLN A 190 -54.14 -16.23 -26.04
C GLN A 190 -54.51 -14.93 -25.34
#